data_8d72ee605502ae92a48fa5b120be5478
#
_entry.id   8d72ee605502ae92a48fa5b120be5478
#
_cell.length_a   1.000
_cell.length_b   1.000
_cell.length_c   1.000
_cell.angle_alpha   90.00
_cell.angle_beta   90.00
_cell.angle_gamma   90.00
#
_symmetry.space_group_name_H-M   'P 1'
#
loop_
_entity.id
_entity.type
_entity.pdbx_description
1 polymer ?
#
loop_
_entity_poly.entity_id
_entity_poly.type
_entity_poly.pdbx_seq_one_letter_code
_entity_poly.pdbx_strand_id
1 'polypeptide(L)'
;MRIRDMMTKNPMTVDSETLVLDAQKIMEENNIRRLPVVDKGKLVGMITKHDLLEASPSPATSLSIHELNYLLSKMKVKEIMKKNPVTLAPDTPFEEALRIGQEKKIGSFPIVDKGKVVGIATESDIVRFLTRALGIREEGSRITIEGLGGKLTDLEKIISITNQHQTIILSMISMSRPEKKDWMIVLRLNTSNPDPIVKDFKKAGFNVTYSAWFRCETGSV
;
A
#
# COMPACT_ATOMS: atom_id res chain seq x y z
N MET A 1 2.03 2.30 -13.82
CA MET A 1 0.94 1.54 -13.22
C MET A 1 -0.14 2.48 -12.73
N ARG A 2 -1.40 2.06 -12.71
CA ARG A 2 -2.54 2.92 -12.42
C ARG A 2 -3.28 2.40 -11.19
N ILE A 3 -4.03 3.27 -10.52
CA ILE A 3 -4.77 2.91 -9.30
C ILE A 3 -5.76 1.75 -9.55
N ARG A 4 -6.38 1.68 -10.74
CA ARG A 4 -7.28 0.57 -11.12
C ARG A 4 -6.66 -0.83 -10.99
N ASP A 5 -5.32 -0.92 -11.08
CA ASP A 5 -4.58 -2.18 -11.06
C ASP A 5 -4.38 -2.73 -9.64
N MET A 6 -4.62 -1.89 -8.61
CA MET A 6 -4.37 -2.23 -7.21
C MET A 6 -5.55 -1.96 -6.27
N MET A 7 -6.52 -1.13 -6.67
CA MET A 7 -7.66 -0.77 -5.84
C MET A 7 -8.54 -1.98 -5.50
N THR A 8 -9.21 -1.94 -4.37
CA THR A 8 -10.35 -2.80 -4.10
C THR A 8 -11.54 -2.30 -4.92
N LYS A 9 -12.01 -3.14 -5.85
CA LYS A 9 -13.16 -2.83 -6.73
C LYS A 9 -14.47 -3.03 -5.97
N ASN A 10 -15.50 -2.26 -6.36
CA ASN A 10 -16.86 -2.34 -5.78
C ASN A 10 -16.82 -2.36 -4.24
N PRO A 11 -16.27 -1.31 -3.60
CA PRO A 11 -16.15 -1.29 -2.15
C PRO A 11 -17.53 -1.29 -1.50
N MET A 12 -17.61 -1.83 -0.30
CA MET A 12 -18.78 -1.63 0.54
C MET A 12 -18.98 -0.15 0.80
N THR A 13 -20.21 0.31 0.70
CA THR A 13 -20.61 1.70 0.94
C THR A 13 -21.79 1.74 1.92
N VAL A 14 -21.98 2.85 2.58
CA VAL A 14 -23.16 3.16 3.38
C VAL A 14 -23.79 4.45 2.89
N ASP A 15 -25.04 4.69 3.20
CA ASP A 15 -25.64 6.01 2.99
C ASP A 15 -25.45 6.91 4.23
N SER A 16 -25.69 8.20 4.05
CA SER A 16 -25.49 9.19 5.11
C SER A 16 -26.49 9.05 6.28
N GLU A 17 -27.63 8.41 6.07
CA GLU A 17 -28.64 8.15 7.09
C GLU A 17 -28.41 6.84 7.86
N THR A 18 -27.45 6.01 7.43
CA THR A 18 -27.06 4.78 8.15
C THR A 18 -26.66 5.11 9.58
N LEU A 19 -27.07 4.28 10.54
CA LEU A 19 -26.67 4.43 11.94
C LEU A 19 -25.17 4.14 12.12
N VAL A 20 -24.54 4.87 13.01
CA VAL A 20 -23.10 4.71 13.30
C VAL A 20 -22.78 3.29 13.77
N LEU A 21 -23.62 2.69 14.59
CA LEU A 21 -23.46 1.30 15.06
C LEU A 21 -23.57 0.28 13.92
N ASP A 22 -24.43 0.52 12.92
CA ASP A 22 -24.53 -0.36 11.75
C ASP A 22 -23.26 -0.24 10.87
N ALA A 23 -22.76 0.98 10.67
CA ALA A 23 -21.50 1.20 9.95
C ALA A 23 -20.32 0.53 10.67
N GLN A 24 -20.28 0.58 12.00
CA GLN A 24 -19.27 -0.12 12.81
C GLN A 24 -19.37 -1.63 12.60
N LYS A 25 -20.56 -2.21 12.71
CA LYS A 25 -20.80 -3.64 12.49
C LYS A 25 -20.35 -4.09 11.11
N ILE A 26 -20.67 -3.33 10.05
CA ILE A 26 -20.21 -3.61 8.68
C ILE A 26 -18.67 -3.63 8.63
N MET A 27 -17.99 -2.68 9.28
CA MET A 27 -16.53 -2.65 9.30
C MET A 27 -15.92 -3.86 10.03
N GLU A 28 -16.53 -4.27 11.14
CA GLU A 28 -16.07 -5.42 11.95
C GLU A 28 -16.28 -6.76 11.23
N GLU A 29 -17.47 -7.01 10.74
CA GLU A 29 -17.83 -8.27 10.05
C GLU A 29 -17.01 -8.48 8.77
N ASN A 30 -16.62 -7.40 8.09
CA ASN A 30 -15.88 -7.48 6.83
C ASN A 30 -14.38 -7.16 6.98
N ASN A 31 -13.91 -7.00 8.22
CA ASN A 31 -12.51 -6.65 8.53
C ASN A 31 -11.99 -5.45 7.72
N ILE A 32 -12.84 -4.42 7.58
CA ILE A 32 -12.50 -3.17 6.89
C ILE A 32 -12.52 -2.01 7.89
N ARG A 33 -11.79 -0.94 7.57
CA ARG A 33 -11.62 0.21 8.47
C ARG A 33 -12.19 1.51 7.91
N ARG A 34 -12.78 1.46 6.71
CA ARG A 34 -13.25 2.65 6.00
C ARG A 34 -14.44 2.29 5.11
N LEU A 35 -15.41 3.17 5.07
CA LEU A 35 -16.58 3.05 4.19
C LEU A 35 -16.78 4.37 3.45
N PRO A 36 -16.81 4.39 2.12
CA PRO A 36 -17.34 5.51 1.37
C PRO A 36 -18.82 5.70 1.67
N VAL A 37 -19.24 6.95 1.86
CA VAL A 37 -20.64 7.30 2.09
C VAL A 37 -21.23 7.80 0.78
N VAL A 38 -22.30 7.12 0.32
CA VAL A 38 -22.86 7.31 -1.02
C VAL A 38 -24.37 7.54 -0.93
N ASP A 39 -24.82 8.73 -1.29
CA ASP A 39 -26.26 9.06 -1.37
C ASP A 39 -26.68 9.16 -2.83
N LYS A 40 -27.76 8.46 -3.19
CA LYS A 40 -28.31 8.47 -4.56
C LYS A 40 -27.24 8.22 -5.64
N GLY A 41 -26.30 7.33 -5.35
CA GLY A 41 -25.20 6.97 -6.27
C GLY A 41 -24.03 7.96 -6.33
N LYS A 42 -24.03 9.03 -5.52
CA LYS A 42 -22.95 10.03 -5.47
C LYS A 42 -22.20 9.92 -4.16
N LEU A 43 -20.88 10.02 -4.21
CA LEU A 43 -20.03 10.10 -3.03
C LEU A 43 -20.27 11.42 -2.30
N VAL A 44 -20.68 11.34 -1.03
CA VAL A 44 -20.92 12.50 -0.17
C VAL A 44 -19.95 12.59 1.00
N GLY A 45 -19.31 11.46 1.37
CA GLY A 45 -18.39 11.43 2.50
C GLY A 45 -17.57 10.15 2.58
N MET A 46 -16.78 10.09 3.62
CA MET A 46 -16.03 8.90 4.07
C MET A 46 -16.15 8.80 5.58
N ILE A 47 -16.40 7.60 6.08
CA ILE A 47 -16.32 7.29 7.51
C ILE A 47 -15.23 6.25 7.74
N THR A 48 -14.46 6.42 8.82
CA THR A 48 -13.39 5.51 9.21
C THR A 48 -13.60 4.97 10.61
N LYS A 49 -12.94 3.85 10.93
CA LYS A 49 -12.95 3.31 12.30
C LYS A 49 -12.46 4.33 13.34
N HIS A 50 -11.56 5.23 12.94
CA HIS A 50 -11.08 6.32 13.79
C HIS A 50 -12.19 7.35 14.10
N ASP A 51 -12.95 7.75 13.07
CA ASP A 51 -14.08 8.68 13.25
C ASP A 51 -15.14 8.09 14.19
N LEU A 52 -15.38 6.77 14.14
CA LEU A 52 -16.25 6.05 15.07
C LEU A 52 -15.72 6.08 16.51
N LEU A 53 -14.41 5.91 16.70
CA LEU A 53 -13.78 5.97 18.03
C LEU A 53 -13.80 7.39 18.60
N GLU A 54 -13.55 8.40 17.78
CA GLU A 54 -13.61 9.81 18.20
C GLU A 54 -15.05 10.25 18.56
N ALA A 55 -16.06 9.71 17.87
CA ALA A 55 -17.45 9.98 18.19
C ALA A 55 -17.93 9.26 19.46
N SER A 56 -17.18 8.28 19.94
CA SER A 56 -17.49 7.57 21.19
C SER A 56 -17.21 8.49 22.39
N PRO A 57 -18.12 8.54 23.36
CA PRO A 57 -17.93 9.41 24.53
C PRO A 57 -16.67 9.06 25.31
N SER A 58 -15.99 10.10 25.81
CA SER A 58 -14.84 9.92 26.70
C SER A 58 -15.25 9.18 27.98
N PRO A 59 -14.38 8.32 28.55
CA PRO A 59 -14.60 7.71 29.87
C PRO A 59 -14.85 8.73 30.99
N ALA A 60 -14.48 10.00 30.76
CA ALA A 60 -14.67 11.09 31.71
C ALA A 60 -16.05 11.78 31.60
N THR A 61 -16.97 11.24 30.80
CA THR A 61 -18.32 11.82 30.70
C THR A 61 -19.15 11.60 31.97
N SER A 62 -20.01 12.55 32.27
CA SER A 62 -21.00 12.44 33.37
C SER A 62 -22.25 11.63 33.00
N LEU A 63 -22.37 11.22 31.74
CA LEU A 63 -23.52 10.43 31.24
C LEU A 63 -23.44 8.99 31.73
N SER A 64 -24.58 8.42 32.06
CA SER A 64 -24.68 7.00 32.36
C SER A 64 -24.47 6.14 31.10
N ILE A 65 -24.08 4.89 31.29
CA ILE A 65 -23.90 3.93 30.16
C ILE A 65 -25.18 3.81 29.32
N HIS A 66 -26.36 3.90 29.94
CA HIS A 66 -27.63 3.83 29.23
C HIS A 66 -27.88 5.04 28.34
N GLU A 67 -27.57 6.24 28.83
CA GLU A 67 -27.69 7.49 28.05
C GLU A 67 -26.72 7.49 26.88
N LEU A 68 -25.48 7.02 27.11
CA LEU A 68 -24.47 6.89 26.05
C LEU A 68 -24.92 5.94 24.93
N ASN A 69 -25.38 4.75 25.31
CA ASN A 69 -25.87 3.77 24.36
C ASN A 69 -27.09 4.28 23.58
N TYR A 70 -27.98 5.01 24.23
CA TYR A 70 -29.12 5.62 23.59
C TYR A 70 -28.71 6.67 22.56
N LEU A 71 -27.77 7.56 22.88
CA LEU A 71 -27.26 8.58 21.96
C LEU A 71 -26.56 7.94 20.76
N LEU A 72 -25.66 6.99 20.99
CA LEU A 72 -24.93 6.28 19.94
C LEU A 72 -25.90 5.50 19.03
N SER A 73 -26.96 4.90 19.58
CA SER A 73 -27.94 4.15 18.79
C SER A 73 -28.76 5.01 17.81
N LYS A 74 -28.78 6.33 17.99
CA LYS A 74 -29.50 7.27 17.10
C LYS A 74 -28.58 8.07 16.19
N MET A 75 -27.27 8.07 16.46
CA MET A 75 -26.30 8.83 15.70
C MET A 75 -26.20 8.28 14.28
N LYS A 76 -26.22 9.18 13.30
CA LYS A 76 -26.12 8.85 11.88
C LYS A 76 -24.73 9.14 11.33
N VAL A 77 -24.32 8.39 10.32
CA VAL A 77 -23.04 8.53 9.64
C VAL A 77 -22.76 9.97 9.19
N LYS A 78 -23.79 10.68 8.69
CA LYS A 78 -23.68 12.09 8.26
C LYS A 78 -23.18 13.06 9.34
N GLU A 79 -23.33 12.70 10.61
CA GLU A 79 -22.97 13.54 11.75
C GLU A 79 -21.48 13.50 12.04
N ILE A 80 -20.81 12.38 11.70
CA ILE A 80 -19.39 12.14 12.01
C ILE A 80 -18.52 11.91 10.78
N MET A 81 -19.10 11.68 9.58
CA MET A 81 -18.32 11.45 8.36
C MET A 81 -17.49 12.66 7.96
N LYS A 82 -16.35 12.43 7.34
CA LYS A 82 -15.59 13.46 6.64
C LYS A 82 -16.26 13.74 5.29
N LYS A 83 -16.81 14.95 5.13
CA LYS A 83 -17.47 15.39 3.89
C LYS A 83 -16.44 15.70 2.81
N ASN A 84 -16.85 15.52 1.53
CA ASN A 84 -16.03 15.84 0.36
C ASN A 84 -14.61 15.23 0.42
N PRO A 85 -14.49 13.90 0.58
CA PRO A 85 -13.19 13.26 0.63
C PRO A 85 -12.41 13.49 -0.67
N VAL A 86 -11.08 13.53 -0.57
CA VAL A 86 -10.23 13.57 -1.77
C VAL A 86 -10.40 12.27 -2.53
N THR A 87 -10.75 12.38 -3.81
CA THR A 87 -10.96 11.23 -4.71
C THR A 87 -9.87 11.15 -5.76
N LEU A 88 -9.68 9.96 -6.33
CA LEU A 88 -8.83 9.75 -7.49
C LEU A 88 -9.62 9.12 -8.62
N ALA A 89 -9.16 9.31 -9.86
CA ALA A 89 -9.67 8.58 -11.01
C ALA A 89 -9.02 7.18 -11.10
N PRO A 90 -9.68 6.18 -11.73
CA PRO A 90 -9.08 4.85 -11.93
C PRO A 90 -7.73 4.89 -12.66
N ASP A 91 -7.56 5.84 -13.57
CA ASP A 91 -6.36 6.00 -14.39
C ASP A 91 -5.26 6.83 -13.74
N THR A 92 -5.46 7.32 -12.53
CA THR A 92 -4.43 8.07 -11.79
C THR A 92 -3.17 7.20 -11.67
N PRO A 93 -1.98 7.73 -12.01
CA PRO A 93 -0.72 7.05 -11.75
C PRO A 93 -0.54 6.75 -10.26
N PHE A 94 0.02 5.59 -9.95
CA PHE A 94 0.28 5.16 -8.57
C PHE A 94 1.16 6.15 -7.80
N GLU A 95 2.18 6.68 -8.46
CA GLU A 95 3.12 7.66 -7.88
C GLU A 95 2.43 8.96 -7.49
N GLU A 96 1.45 9.38 -8.28
CA GLU A 96 0.64 10.56 -8.00
C GLU A 96 -0.28 10.35 -6.78
N ALA A 97 -0.85 9.17 -6.65
CA ALA A 97 -1.65 8.82 -5.48
C ALA A 97 -0.80 8.84 -4.19
N LEU A 98 0.44 8.34 -4.26
CA LEU A 98 1.39 8.39 -3.14
C LEU A 98 1.73 9.84 -2.77
N ARG A 99 2.04 10.68 -3.76
CA ARG A 99 2.36 12.09 -3.55
C ARG A 99 1.20 12.82 -2.86
N ILE A 100 -0.02 12.67 -3.38
CA ILE A 100 -1.22 13.28 -2.78
C ILE A 100 -1.45 12.76 -1.36
N GLY A 101 -1.27 11.46 -1.13
CA GLY A 101 -1.42 10.84 0.19
C GLY A 101 -0.45 11.43 1.22
N GLN A 102 0.81 11.58 0.86
CA GLN A 102 1.83 12.16 1.73
C GLN A 102 1.58 13.65 2.00
N GLU A 103 1.32 14.44 0.96
CA GLU A 103 1.09 15.88 1.09
C GLU A 103 -0.15 16.22 1.94
N LYS A 104 -1.23 15.46 1.73
CA LYS A 104 -2.50 15.67 2.44
C LYS A 104 -2.67 14.84 3.71
N LYS A 105 -1.71 13.96 4.03
CA LYS A 105 -1.77 13.00 5.14
C LYS A 105 -3.02 12.13 5.09
N ILE A 106 -3.32 11.60 3.89
CA ILE A 106 -4.49 10.78 3.60
C ILE A 106 -4.04 9.35 3.29
N GLY A 107 -4.52 8.38 4.06
CA GLY A 107 -4.21 6.96 3.89
C GLY A 107 -5.25 6.17 3.07
N SER A 108 -6.22 6.85 2.42
CA SER A 108 -7.20 6.18 1.56
C SER A 108 -7.92 7.15 0.64
N PHE A 109 -8.29 6.65 -0.54
CA PHE A 109 -8.97 7.41 -1.57
C PHE A 109 -10.16 6.62 -2.12
N PRO A 110 -11.39 7.15 -2.07
CA PRO A 110 -12.45 6.67 -2.95
C PRO A 110 -12.05 6.89 -4.40
N ILE A 111 -12.25 5.87 -5.23
CA ILE A 111 -11.97 5.95 -6.66
C ILE A 111 -13.29 6.20 -7.38
N VAL A 112 -13.34 7.31 -8.10
CA VAL A 112 -14.56 7.77 -8.76
C VAL A 112 -14.37 7.77 -10.27
N ASP A 113 -15.29 7.14 -10.98
CA ASP A 113 -15.40 7.18 -12.44
C ASP A 113 -16.80 7.65 -12.82
N LYS A 114 -16.89 8.67 -13.70
CA LYS A 114 -18.16 9.24 -14.18
C LYS A 114 -19.16 9.55 -13.04
N GLY A 115 -18.63 10.06 -11.91
CA GLY A 115 -19.42 10.45 -10.75
C GLY A 115 -19.85 9.30 -9.82
N LYS A 116 -19.45 8.05 -10.10
CA LYS A 116 -19.75 6.87 -9.29
C LYS A 116 -18.52 6.33 -8.59
N VAL A 117 -18.65 5.84 -7.37
CA VAL A 117 -17.59 5.12 -6.67
C VAL A 117 -17.41 3.75 -7.31
N VAL A 118 -16.23 3.50 -7.87
CA VAL A 118 -15.88 2.23 -8.54
C VAL A 118 -14.84 1.43 -7.76
N GLY A 119 -14.19 2.06 -6.78
CA GLY A 119 -13.17 1.42 -5.97
C GLY A 119 -12.80 2.24 -4.74
N ILE A 120 -11.95 1.65 -3.93
CA ILE A 120 -11.21 2.32 -2.86
C ILE A 120 -9.74 1.88 -2.93
N ALA A 121 -8.82 2.83 -2.85
CA ALA A 121 -7.39 2.57 -2.72
C ALA A 121 -6.93 2.99 -1.32
N THR A 122 -6.18 2.11 -0.66
CA THR A 122 -5.70 2.30 0.71
C THR A 122 -4.19 2.08 0.79
N GLU A 123 -3.57 2.52 1.89
CA GLU A 123 -2.15 2.21 2.18
C GLU A 123 -1.88 0.70 2.15
N SER A 124 -2.82 -0.13 2.60
CA SER A 124 -2.67 -1.59 2.56
C SER A 124 -2.60 -2.12 1.12
N ASP A 125 -3.33 -1.52 0.18
CA ASP A 125 -3.27 -1.90 -1.23
C ASP A 125 -1.92 -1.52 -1.83
N ILE A 126 -1.37 -0.37 -1.43
CA ILE A 126 -0.03 0.10 -1.82
C ILE A 126 1.03 -0.88 -1.30
N VAL A 127 0.97 -1.23 -0.01
CA VAL A 127 1.92 -2.19 0.59
C VAL A 127 1.85 -3.55 -0.11
N ARG A 128 0.63 -4.05 -0.35
CA ARG A 128 0.42 -5.32 -1.08
C ARG A 128 1.02 -5.27 -2.48
N PHE A 129 0.83 -4.14 -3.16
CA PHE A 129 1.41 -3.94 -4.48
C PHE A 129 2.95 -3.93 -4.43
N LEU A 130 3.55 -3.14 -3.54
CA LEU A 130 5.00 -3.09 -3.38
C LEU A 130 5.57 -4.46 -3.03
N THR A 131 4.92 -5.22 -2.15
CA THR A 131 5.30 -6.59 -1.79
C THR A 131 5.38 -7.49 -3.03
N ARG A 132 4.42 -7.36 -3.97
CA ARG A 132 4.45 -8.08 -5.26
C ARG A 132 5.54 -7.56 -6.18
N ALA A 133 5.61 -6.24 -6.39
CA ALA A 133 6.56 -5.62 -7.30
C ALA A 133 8.01 -5.89 -6.90
N LEU A 134 8.27 -6.00 -5.60
CA LEU A 134 9.57 -6.32 -5.04
C LEU A 134 9.86 -7.83 -5.01
N GLY A 135 8.93 -8.69 -5.42
CA GLY A 135 9.07 -10.14 -5.38
C GLY A 135 9.25 -10.71 -3.97
N ILE A 136 8.75 -10.02 -2.92
CA ILE A 136 8.99 -10.41 -1.52
C ILE A 136 8.32 -11.76 -1.20
N ARG A 137 7.24 -12.11 -1.90
CA ARG A 137 6.52 -13.37 -1.70
C ARG A 137 7.07 -14.54 -2.52
N GLU A 138 8.12 -14.32 -3.28
CA GLU A 138 8.73 -15.36 -4.11
C GLU A 138 10.01 -15.85 -3.47
N GLU A 139 10.25 -17.17 -3.52
CA GLU A 139 11.52 -17.74 -3.09
C GLU A 139 12.65 -17.23 -3.98
N GLY A 140 13.77 -16.90 -3.37
CA GLY A 140 14.89 -16.41 -4.13
C GLY A 140 15.95 -15.74 -3.29
N SER A 141 17.00 -15.30 -3.93
CA SER A 141 18.10 -14.61 -3.27
C SER A 141 18.05 -13.11 -3.53
N ARG A 142 18.40 -12.35 -2.52
CA ARG A 142 18.63 -10.90 -2.63
C ARG A 142 20.12 -10.61 -2.67
N ILE A 143 20.54 -9.77 -3.62
CA ILE A 143 21.90 -9.27 -3.73
C ILE A 143 21.84 -7.74 -3.74
N THR A 144 22.68 -7.10 -2.94
CA THR A 144 22.82 -5.63 -2.90
C THR A 144 24.20 -5.23 -3.38
N ILE A 145 24.24 -4.33 -4.36
CA ILE A 145 25.46 -3.77 -4.96
C ILE A 145 25.45 -2.27 -4.69
N GLU A 146 26.52 -1.75 -4.11
CA GLU A 146 26.67 -0.35 -3.73
C GLU A 146 27.88 0.30 -4.41
N GLY A 147 27.96 1.63 -4.35
CA GLY A 147 29.08 2.38 -4.89
C GLY A 147 29.07 2.52 -6.41
N LEU A 148 27.89 2.43 -7.02
CA LEU A 148 27.74 2.54 -8.47
C LEU A 148 27.73 3.99 -8.92
N GLY A 149 28.20 4.25 -10.14
CA GLY A 149 28.19 5.58 -10.74
C GLY A 149 26.88 6.01 -11.35
N GLY A 150 25.83 5.17 -11.31
CA GLY A 150 24.53 5.43 -11.95
C GLY A 150 24.57 5.35 -13.48
N LYS A 151 25.58 4.70 -14.05
CA LYS A 151 25.77 4.56 -15.50
C LYS A 151 25.00 3.36 -16.04
N LEU A 152 24.49 3.48 -17.27
CA LEU A 152 23.86 2.35 -17.98
C LEU A 152 24.80 1.15 -18.12
N THR A 153 26.09 1.39 -18.29
CA THR A 153 27.12 0.34 -18.39
C THR A 153 27.19 -0.55 -17.14
N ASP A 154 26.86 -0.02 -15.95
CA ASP A 154 26.79 -0.81 -14.73
C ASP A 154 25.60 -1.78 -14.79
N LEU A 155 24.45 -1.30 -15.25
CA LEU A 155 23.23 -2.12 -15.44
C LEU A 155 23.46 -3.21 -16.49
N GLU A 156 24.06 -2.87 -17.64
CA GLU A 156 24.37 -3.83 -18.71
C GLU A 156 25.24 -4.97 -18.19
N LYS A 157 26.31 -4.66 -17.44
CA LYS A 157 27.19 -5.67 -16.84
C LYS A 157 26.46 -6.55 -15.83
N ILE A 158 25.62 -5.94 -14.96
CA ILE A 158 24.84 -6.67 -13.95
C ILE A 158 23.88 -7.65 -14.64
N ILE A 159 23.14 -7.19 -15.66
CA ILE A 159 22.21 -8.03 -16.43
C ILE A 159 22.98 -9.14 -17.15
N SER A 160 24.12 -8.84 -17.78
CA SER A 160 24.94 -9.81 -18.49
C SER A 160 25.43 -10.92 -17.57
N ILE A 161 25.98 -10.57 -16.39
CA ILE A 161 26.44 -11.56 -15.41
C ILE A 161 25.27 -12.41 -14.91
N THR A 162 24.13 -11.78 -14.58
CA THR A 162 22.94 -12.50 -14.12
C THR A 162 22.45 -13.50 -15.19
N ASN A 163 22.46 -13.09 -16.46
CA ASN A 163 22.05 -13.93 -17.59
C ASN A 163 22.96 -15.14 -17.80
N GLN A 164 24.26 -15.02 -17.57
CA GLN A 164 25.21 -16.13 -17.64
C GLN A 164 24.86 -17.27 -16.66
N HIS A 165 24.24 -16.94 -15.54
CA HIS A 165 23.77 -17.91 -14.55
C HIS A 165 22.34 -18.41 -14.80
N GLN A 166 21.71 -18.03 -15.93
CA GLN A 166 20.36 -18.46 -16.33
C GLN A 166 19.30 -18.22 -15.23
N THR A 167 19.48 -17.16 -14.44
CA THR A 167 18.54 -16.81 -13.36
C THR A 167 17.54 -15.78 -13.85
N ILE A 168 16.32 -15.84 -13.29
CA ILE A 168 15.26 -14.85 -13.55
C ILE A 168 15.41 -13.70 -12.54
N ILE A 169 15.38 -12.47 -13.03
CA ILE A 169 15.30 -11.28 -12.18
C ILE A 169 13.84 -11.12 -11.74
N LEU A 170 13.57 -11.42 -10.46
CA LEU A 170 12.24 -11.24 -9.85
C LEU A 170 11.94 -9.76 -9.61
N SER A 171 12.95 -8.99 -9.17
CA SER A 171 12.88 -7.53 -9.09
C SER A 171 14.26 -6.92 -9.15
N MET A 172 14.32 -5.68 -9.64
CA MET A 172 15.54 -4.86 -9.64
C MET A 172 15.15 -3.43 -9.26
N ILE A 173 15.81 -2.90 -8.23
CA ILE A 173 15.61 -1.54 -7.76
C ILE A 173 16.93 -0.81 -7.86
N SER A 174 16.93 0.31 -8.58
CA SER A 174 18.07 1.23 -8.63
C SER A 174 17.71 2.50 -7.85
N MET A 175 18.55 2.85 -6.87
CA MET A 175 18.31 4.01 -6.01
C MET A 175 19.59 4.86 -5.93
N SER A 176 19.42 6.18 -6.07
CA SER A 176 20.48 7.12 -5.72
C SER A 176 20.58 7.26 -4.20
N ARG A 177 21.79 7.42 -3.69
CA ARG A 177 22.09 7.70 -2.27
C ARG A 177 22.80 9.06 -2.18
N PRO A 178 22.04 10.16 -2.09
CA PRO A 178 22.59 11.51 -2.15
C PRO A 178 23.69 11.77 -1.09
N GLU A 179 23.51 11.21 0.12
CA GLU A 179 24.47 11.32 1.22
C GLU A 179 25.83 10.66 0.94
N LYS A 180 25.85 9.60 0.11
CA LYS A 180 27.08 8.89 -0.33
C LYS A 180 27.53 9.29 -1.72
N LYS A 181 26.73 10.10 -2.43
CA LYS A 181 26.96 10.52 -3.83
C LYS A 181 27.15 9.33 -4.79
N ASP A 182 26.47 8.24 -4.55
CA ASP A 182 26.53 7.02 -5.36
C ASP A 182 25.15 6.43 -5.60
N TRP A 183 25.12 5.29 -6.30
CA TRP A 183 23.90 4.52 -6.54
C TRP A 183 24.04 3.13 -5.93
N MET A 184 22.89 2.57 -5.58
CA MET A 184 22.71 1.23 -5.07
C MET A 184 21.74 0.47 -5.96
N ILE A 185 22.05 -0.81 -6.24
CA ILE A 185 21.11 -1.72 -6.88
C ILE A 185 20.82 -2.87 -5.94
N VAL A 186 19.54 -3.15 -5.79
CA VAL A 186 19.02 -4.33 -5.09
C VAL A 186 18.41 -5.25 -6.12
N LEU A 187 18.92 -6.46 -6.23
CA LEU A 187 18.43 -7.52 -7.10
C LEU A 187 17.72 -8.60 -6.27
N ARG A 188 16.62 -9.11 -6.77
CA ARG A 188 16.07 -10.40 -6.34
C ARG A 188 16.08 -11.36 -7.52
N LEU A 189 16.63 -12.53 -7.30
CA LEU A 189 16.85 -13.57 -8.31
C LEU A 189 16.19 -14.87 -7.85
N ASN A 190 15.63 -15.63 -8.77
CA ASN A 190 15.01 -16.94 -8.49
C ASN A 190 16.05 -18.05 -8.28
N THR A 191 17.02 -17.81 -7.43
CA THR A 191 18.05 -18.81 -7.11
C THR A 191 18.15 -19.04 -5.61
N SER A 192 18.37 -20.28 -5.22
CA SER A 192 18.64 -20.64 -3.82
C SER A 192 20.12 -20.50 -3.43
N ASN A 193 21.01 -20.42 -4.44
CA ASN A 193 22.45 -20.24 -4.21
C ASN A 193 22.97 -19.02 -4.97
N PRO A 194 23.10 -17.84 -4.33
CA PRO A 194 23.60 -16.63 -4.96
C PRO A 194 25.14 -16.57 -5.08
N ASP A 195 25.88 -17.45 -4.39
CA ASP A 195 27.33 -17.34 -4.24
C ASP A 195 28.12 -17.31 -5.57
N PRO A 196 27.80 -18.12 -6.58
CA PRO A 196 28.46 -18.05 -7.88
C PRO A 196 28.29 -16.67 -8.54
N ILE A 197 27.06 -16.12 -8.49
CA ILE A 197 26.73 -14.83 -9.06
C ILE A 197 27.45 -13.70 -8.32
N VAL A 198 27.46 -13.76 -6.98
CA VAL A 198 28.18 -12.80 -6.13
C VAL A 198 29.67 -12.82 -6.42
N LYS A 199 30.26 -14.00 -6.63
CA LYS A 199 31.68 -14.14 -6.99
C LYS A 199 32.01 -13.44 -8.31
N ASP A 200 31.14 -13.59 -9.30
CA ASP A 200 31.33 -12.97 -10.60
C ASP A 200 31.09 -11.47 -10.59
N PHE A 201 30.09 -10.99 -9.82
CA PHE A 201 29.98 -9.56 -9.56
C PHE A 201 31.24 -8.96 -8.92
N LYS A 202 31.80 -9.61 -7.89
CA LYS A 202 33.04 -9.15 -7.25
C LYS A 202 34.21 -9.16 -8.20
N LYS A 203 34.37 -10.19 -9.06
CA LYS A 203 35.40 -10.24 -10.11
C LYS A 203 35.24 -9.11 -11.13
N ALA A 204 34.02 -8.71 -11.45
CA ALA A 204 33.73 -7.60 -12.34
C ALA A 204 33.93 -6.22 -11.70
N GLY A 205 34.38 -6.17 -10.44
CA GLY A 205 34.67 -4.94 -9.70
C GLY A 205 33.47 -4.34 -8.95
N PHE A 206 32.36 -5.06 -8.85
CA PHE A 206 31.19 -4.59 -8.09
C PHE A 206 31.37 -4.81 -6.58
N ASN A 207 30.96 -3.80 -5.81
CA ASN A 207 30.93 -3.87 -4.35
C ASN A 207 29.61 -4.50 -3.89
N VAL A 208 29.62 -5.81 -3.67
CA VAL A 208 28.48 -6.55 -3.13
C VAL A 208 28.52 -6.47 -1.60
N THR A 209 27.58 -5.73 -1.03
CA THR A 209 27.52 -5.47 0.42
C THR A 209 26.58 -6.42 1.17
N TYR A 210 25.67 -7.07 0.45
CA TYR A 210 24.71 -8.02 1.04
C TYR A 210 24.30 -9.09 0.03
N SER A 211 24.25 -10.34 0.48
CA SER A 211 23.57 -11.42 -0.24
C SER A 211 22.95 -12.39 0.75
N ALA A 212 21.73 -12.81 0.51
CA ALA A 212 21.05 -13.84 1.29
C ALA A 212 19.95 -14.50 0.46
N TRP A 213 19.72 -15.77 0.75
CA TRP A 213 18.56 -16.50 0.26
C TRP A 213 17.39 -16.35 1.23
N PHE A 214 16.20 -16.21 0.67
CA PHE A 214 14.95 -16.12 1.41
C PHE A 214 13.97 -17.20 0.94
N ARG A 215 13.54 -18.02 1.86
CA ARG A 215 12.42 -18.93 1.67
C ARG A 215 11.13 -18.17 1.89
N CYS A 216 10.16 -18.33 1.01
CA CYS A 216 8.81 -17.86 1.28
C CYS A 216 8.19 -18.84 2.29
N GLU A 217 8.12 -18.45 3.55
CA GLU A 217 7.23 -19.15 4.46
C GLU A 217 5.81 -18.84 4.01
N THR A 218 5.14 -19.83 3.40
CA THR A 218 3.71 -19.78 3.11
C THR A 218 2.94 -19.85 4.43
N GLY A 219 3.03 -18.77 5.20
CA GLY A 219 2.16 -18.53 6.33
C GLY A 219 0.82 -18.06 5.79
N SER A 220 -0.19 -18.89 5.94
CA SER A 220 -1.60 -18.54 5.81
C SER A 220 -1.89 -17.24 6.58
N VAL A 221 -2.29 -16.20 5.86
CA VAL A 221 -3.00 -15.04 6.39
C VAL A 221 -4.38 -15.02 5.78
#